data_3f9452ea5d4fe1e0a804ecb8b50b069b
#
_entry.id   3f9452ea5d4fe1e0a804ecb8b50b069b
#
_cell.length_a   1.000
_cell.length_b   1.000
_cell.length_c   1.000
_cell.angle_alpha   90.00
_cell.angle_beta   90.00
_cell.angle_gamma   90.00
#
_symmetry.space_group_name_H-M   'P 1'
#
loop_
_entity.id
_entity.type
_entity.pdbx_description
1 polymer ?
#
loop_
_entity_poly.entity_id
_entity_poly.type
_entity_poly.pdbx_seq_one_letter_code
_entity_poly.pdbx_strand_id
1 'polypeptide(L)'
;MEEKKMQYLFGMHPVLEAVKAGKKFDKVLLKQGLEGVQFRELMELLKVNEIPFQFVPGERLNRAVRGSHQGVLAYISQIEYVDIEQLVNNALGRSTNPLIVILDGVSDVRNLGAIARSLECAGGHGIIV
;
A
#
# COMPACT_ATOMS: atom_id res chain seq x y z
N MET A 1 -2.96 0.82 22.93
CA MET A 1 -2.87 0.56 21.48
C MET A 1 -3.16 1.84 20.75
N GLU A 2 -2.16 2.43 20.17
CA GLU A 2 -2.41 3.54 19.26
C GLU A 2 -3.08 2.99 18.01
N GLU A 3 -4.31 3.45 17.74
CA GLU A 3 -4.93 3.24 16.44
C GLU A 3 -4.02 3.89 15.39
N LYS A 4 -3.35 3.10 14.58
CA LYS A 4 -2.62 3.61 13.43
C LYS A 4 -3.62 4.30 12.51
N LYS A 5 -3.67 5.62 12.56
CA LYS A 5 -4.48 6.41 11.64
C LYS A 5 -4.06 6.08 10.23
N MET A 6 -5.02 5.57 9.45
CA MET A 6 -4.84 5.32 8.03
C MET A 6 -4.38 6.61 7.36
N GLN A 7 -3.17 6.63 6.83
CA GLN A 7 -2.66 7.79 6.10
C GLN A 7 -3.18 7.75 4.66
N TYR A 8 -3.57 8.91 4.16
CA TYR A 8 -4.07 9.03 2.80
C TYR A 8 -3.62 10.35 2.16
N LEU A 9 -3.57 10.35 0.84
CA LEU A 9 -3.43 11.54 0.00
C LEU A 9 -4.67 11.67 -0.87
N PHE A 10 -5.05 12.89 -1.20
CA PHE A 10 -6.16 13.15 -2.10
C PHE A 10 -5.81 14.27 -3.08
N GLY A 11 -6.50 14.28 -4.23
CA GLY A 11 -6.24 15.19 -5.33
C GLY A 11 -5.42 14.54 -6.44
N MET A 12 -5.69 14.96 -7.68
CA MET A 12 -5.03 14.38 -8.86
C MET A 12 -3.53 14.62 -8.83
N HIS A 13 -3.11 15.86 -8.65
CA HIS A 13 -1.69 16.22 -8.70
C HIS A 13 -0.87 15.64 -7.54
N PRO A 14 -1.30 15.75 -6.26
CA PRO A 14 -0.57 15.16 -5.16
C PRO A 14 -0.38 13.65 -5.28
N VAL A 15 -1.41 12.92 -5.69
CA VAL A 15 -1.33 11.46 -5.87
C VAL A 15 -0.40 11.11 -7.03
N LEU A 16 -0.50 11.83 -8.14
CA LEU A 16 0.34 11.62 -9.31
C LEU A 16 1.82 11.80 -8.98
N GLU A 17 2.16 12.89 -8.30
CA GLU A 17 3.53 13.17 -7.84
C GLU A 17 4.04 12.12 -6.86
N ALA A 18 3.20 11.67 -5.93
CA ALA A 18 3.58 10.63 -4.96
C ALA A 18 3.86 9.29 -5.64
N VAL A 19 3.08 8.90 -6.65
CA VAL A 19 3.32 7.68 -7.43
C VAL A 19 4.63 7.80 -8.20
N LYS A 20 4.89 8.94 -8.83
CA LYS A 20 6.16 9.21 -9.51
C LYS A 20 7.36 9.16 -8.58
N ALA A 21 7.21 9.60 -7.35
CA ALA A 21 8.24 9.54 -6.32
C ALA A 21 8.49 8.13 -5.76
N GLY A 22 7.75 7.14 -6.24
CA GLY A 22 7.90 5.75 -5.79
C GLY A 22 7.22 5.42 -4.47
N LYS A 23 6.32 6.27 -3.99
CA LYS A 23 5.57 6.01 -2.77
C LYS A 23 4.67 4.78 -2.92
N LYS A 24 4.61 3.95 -1.89
CA LYS A 24 3.77 2.74 -1.90
C LYS A 24 2.38 3.02 -1.38
N PHE A 25 1.38 2.48 -2.06
CA PHE A 25 -0.03 2.64 -1.73
C PHE A 25 -0.72 1.28 -1.58
N ASP A 26 -1.64 1.20 -0.63
CA ASP A 26 -2.49 0.02 -0.45
C ASP A 26 -3.57 -0.05 -1.52
N LYS A 27 -4.19 1.09 -1.82
CA LYS A 27 -5.19 1.22 -2.88
C LYS A 27 -5.43 2.68 -3.24
N VAL A 28 -5.96 2.88 -4.43
CA VAL A 28 -6.41 4.18 -4.93
C VAL A 28 -7.88 4.10 -5.30
N LEU A 29 -8.67 5.04 -4.78
CA LEU A 29 -10.07 5.20 -5.16
C LEU A 29 -10.18 6.32 -6.20
N LEU A 30 -10.85 6.01 -7.29
CA LEU A 30 -11.06 6.92 -8.42
C LEU A 30 -12.56 7.15 -8.61
N LYS A 31 -12.95 8.40 -8.78
CA LYS A 31 -14.34 8.73 -9.12
C LYS A 31 -14.69 8.16 -10.49
N GLN A 32 -15.87 7.59 -10.60
CA GLN A 32 -16.41 7.17 -11.88
C GLN A 32 -16.56 8.38 -12.83
N GLY A 33 -16.18 8.21 -14.09
CA GLY A 33 -16.29 9.24 -15.11
C GLY A 33 -15.13 10.24 -15.15
N LEU A 34 -14.02 10.00 -14.47
CA LEU A 34 -12.82 10.84 -14.61
C LEU A 34 -12.24 10.75 -16.01
N GLU A 35 -11.85 11.91 -16.54
CA GLU A 35 -11.26 12.06 -17.86
C GLU A 35 -10.09 13.05 -17.83
N GLY A 36 -9.32 13.08 -18.90
CA GLY A 36 -8.25 14.05 -19.10
C GLY A 36 -6.86 13.41 -19.15
N VAL A 37 -5.88 14.26 -19.46
CA VAL A 37 -4.48 13.84 -19.65
C VAL A 37 -3.87 13.33 -18.34
N GLN A 38 -4.08 14.04 -17.26
CA GLN A 38 -3.56 13.67 -15.94
C GLN A 38 -4.16 12.34 -15.44
N PHE A 39 -5.45 12.13 -15.70
CA PHE A 39 -6.10 10.87 -15.37
C PHE A 39 -5.49 9.69 -16.14
N ARG A 40 -5.25 9.85 -17.44
CA ARG A 40 -4.59 8.81 -18.26
C ARG A 40 -3.18 8.51 -17.76
N GLU A 41 -2.42 9.54 -17.46
CA GLU A 41 -1.07 9.40 -16.88
C GLU A 41 -1.12 8.63 -15.55
N LEU A 42 -2.04 9.00 -14.67
CA LEU A 42 -2.24 8.30 -13.39
C LEU A 42 -2.58 6.81 -13.61
N MET A 43 -3.49 6.51 -14.54
CA MET A 43 -3.88 5.14 -14.84
C MET A 43 -2.70 4.29 -15.34
N GLU A 44 -1.86 4.85 -16.19
CA GLU A 44 -0.65 4.17 -16.65
C GLU A 44 0.32 3.89 -15.51
N LEU A 45 0.55 4.88 -14.66
CA LEU A 45 1.44 4.75 -13.49
C LEU A 45 0.92 3.72 -12.48
N LEU A 46 -0.39 3.70 -12.22
CA LEU A 46 -0.99 2.71 -11.34
C LEU A 46 -0.83 1.28 -11.86
N LYS A 47 -0.98 1.10 -13.17
CA LYS A 47 -0.80 -0.21 -13.81
C LYS A 47 0.66 -0.65 -13.82
N VAL A 48 1.58 0.24 -14.19
CA VAL A 48 3.02 -0.05 -14.24
C VAL A 48 3.56 -0.40 -12.85
N ASN A 49 3.12 0.30 -11.82
CA ASN A 49 3.55 0.08 -10.43
C ASN A 49 2.71 -0.97 -9.70
N GLU A 50 1.77 -1.61 -10.38
CA GLU A 50 0.89 -2.64 -9.82
C GLU A 50 0.13 -2.16 -8.56
N ILE A 51 -0.29 -0.89 -8.55
CA ILE A 51 -1.06 -0.31 -7.45
C ILE A 51 -2.54 -0.65 -7.64
N PRO A 52 -3.19 -1.31 -6.66
CA PRO A 52 -4.61 -1.60 -6.75
C PRO A 52 -5.45 -0.33 -6.81
N PHE A 53 -6.43 -0.28 -7.68
CA PHE A 53 -7.35 0.84 -7.79
C PHE A 53 -8.79 0.37 -7.99
N GLN A 54 -9.73 1.21 -7.61
CA GLN A 54 -11.16 0.94 -7.73
C GLN A 54 -11.90 2.23 -8.12
N PHE A 55 -12.84 2.10 -9.06
CA PHE A 55 -13.76 3.18 -9.37
C PHE A 55 -14.92 3.18 -8.38
N VAL A 56 -15.25 4.34 -7.85
CA VAL A 56 -16.31 4.53 -6.86
C VAL A 56 -17.16 5.75 -7.20
N PRO A 57 -18.41 5.82 -6.70
CA PRO A 57 -19.21 7.04 -6.82
C PRO A 57 -18.55 8.21 -6.11
N GLY A 58 -18.69 9.42 -6.66
CA GLY A 58 -18.11 10.64 -6.06
C GLY A 58 -18.53 10.90 -4.62
N GLU A 59 -19.73 10.51 -4.26
CA GLU A 59 -20.24 10.62 -2.87
C GLU A 59 -19.42 9.86 -1.85
N ARG A 60 -18.88 8.71 -2.23
CA ARG A 60 -18.01 7.93 -1.35
C ARG A 60 -16.72 8.67 -1.02
N LEU A 61 -16.14 9.37 -2.01
CA LEU A 61 -14.97 10.22 -1.80
C LEU A 61 -15.30 11.44 -0.94
N ASN A 62 -16.45 12.06 -1.16
CA ASN A 62 -16.92 13.21 -0.38
C ASN A 62 -17.10 12.86 1.10
N ARG A 63 -17.51 11.64 1.42
CA ARG A 63 -17.63 11.15 2.80
C ARG A 63 -16.28 10.87 3.44
N ALA A 64 -15.33 10.39 2.65
CA ALA A 64 -14.01 9.98 3.13
C ALA A 64 -13.08 11.18 3.37
N VAL A 65 -13.22 12.24 2.59
CA VAL A 65 -12.31 13.39 2.60
C VAL A 65 -13.08 14.70 2.59
N ARG A 66 -12.74 15.57 3.52
CA ARG A 66 -13.18 16.97 3.52
C ARG A 66 -12.15 17.80 2.79
N GLY A 67 -12.41 18.15 1.53
CA GLY A 67 -11.50 18.95 0.72
C GLY A 67 -11.66 18.69 -0.77
N SER A 68 -10.85 19.34 -1.57
CA SER A 68 -10.85 19.18 -3.02
C SER A 68 -10.08 17.94 -3.43
N HIS A 69 -10.74 16.79 -3.42
CA HIS A 69 -10.13 15.51 -3.80
C HIS A 69 -10.00 15.31 -5.31
N GLN A 70 -10.68 16.13 -6.12
CA GLN A 70 -10.64 16.04 -7.59
C GLN A 70 -10.93 14.63 -8.14
N GLY A 71 -11.66 13.82 -7.38
CA GLY A 71 -12.00 12.43 -7.73
C GLY A 71 -10.91 11.41 -7.47
N VAL A 72 -9.88 11.74 -6.70
CA VAL A 72 -8.75 10.83 -6.40
C VAL A 72 -8.45 10.80 -4.92
N LEU A 73 -8.43 9.59 -4.36
CA LEU A 73 -8.05 9.31 -2.98
C LEU A 73 -7.14 8.09 -2.94
N ALA A 74 -5.95 8.25 -2.38
CA ALA A 74 -4.97 7.18 -2.30
C ALA A 74 -4.62 6.87 -0.83
N TYR A 75 -4.75 5.62 -0.43
CA TYR A 75 -4.36 5.14 0.90
C TYR A 75 -2.89 4.73 0.88
N ILE A 76 -2.10 5.36 1.71
CA ILE A 76 -0.66 5.12 1.81
C ILE A 76 -0.42 3.81 2.54
N SER A 77 0.45 2.96 1.98
CA SER A 77 0.88 1.75 2.66
C SER A 77 1.66 2.09 3.94
N GLN A 78 1.28 1.46 5.02
CA GLN A 78 2.01 1.54 6.28
C GLN A 78 3.08 0.46 6.40
N ILE A 79 3.17 -0.41 5.41
CA ILE A 79 4.15 -1.48 5.36
C ILE A 79 5.39 -0.96 4.62
N GLU A 80 6.51 -0.95 5.30
CA GLU A 80 7.79 -0.68 4.67
C GLU A 80 8.30 -1.97 4.03
N TYR A 81 8.45 -1.92 2.71
CA TYR A 81 9.10 -3.00 1.97
C TYR A 81 10.59 -2.73 1.89
N VAL A 82 11.37 -3.74 2.22
CA VAL A 82 12.82 -3.72 2.05
C VAL A 82 13.22 -4.80 1.05
N ASP A 83 14.38 -4.65 0.43
CA ASP A 83 14.89 -5.73 -0.42
C ASP A 83 15.30 -6.96 0.39
N ILE A 84 15.43 -8.10 -0.29
CA ILE A 84 15.72 -9.39 0.37
C ILE A 84 17.06 -9.35 1.11
N GLU A 85 18.08 -8.76 0.53
CA GLU A 85 19.40 -8.66 1.13
C GLU A 85 19.36 -7.86 2.44
N GLN A 86 18.67 -6.73 2.42
CA GLN A 86 18.48 -5.90 3.61
C GLN A 86 17.66 -6.62 4.68
N LEU A 87 16.63 -7.37 4.29
CA LEU A 87 15.82 -8.17 5.21
C LEU A 87 16.67 -9.22 5.92
N VAL A 88 17.47 -9.97 5.17
CA VAL A 88 18.34 -11.02 5.70
C VAL A 88 19.42 -10.43 6.62
N ASN A 89 20.06 -9.35 6.22
CA ASN A 89 21.08 -8.70 7.03
C ASN A 89 20.51 -8.15 8.34
N ASN A 90 19.33 -7.57 8.31
CA ASN A 90 18.65 -7.11 9.52
C ASN A 90 18.28 -8.27 10.44
N ALA A 91 17.81 -9.37 9.89
CA ALA A 91 17.46 -10.56 10.67
C ALA A 91 18.69 -11.18 11.35
N LEU A 92 19.80 -11.32 10.62
CA LEU A 92 21.07 -11.82 11.15
C LEU A 92 21.67 -10.90 12.23
N GLY A 93 21.44 -9.60 12.11
CA GLY A 93 21.87 -8.62 13.12
C GLY A 93 21.08 -8.71 14.43
N ARG A 94 19.88 -9.30 14.42
CA ARG A 94 18.98 -9.41 15.58
C ARG A 94 19.01 -10.78 16.25
N SER A 95 19.37 -11.81 15.53
CA SER A 95 19.34 -13.18 16.03
C SER A 95 20.40 -14.05 15.36
N THR A 96 20.94 -15.01 16.13
CA THR A 96 21.82 -16.05 15.58
C THR A 96 21.03 -17.11 14.79
N ASN A 97 19.74 -17.25 15.09
CA ASN A 97 18.84 -18.18 14.43
C ASN A 97 17.60 -17.44 13.90
N PRO A 98 17.72 -16.61 12.87
CA PRO A 98 16.60 -15.86 12.36
C PRO A 98 15.55 -16.77 11.71
N LEU A 99 14.28 -16.44 11.93
CA LEU A 99 13.14 -17.08 11.31
C LEU A 99 12.54 -16.12 10.25
N ILE A 100 12.59 -16.53 9.00
CA ILE A 100 12.00 -15.82 7.87
C ILE A 100 11.00 -16.74 7.20
N VAL A 101 9.81 -16.25 6.93
CA VAL A 101 8.75 -16.98 6.24
C VAL A 101 8.60 -16.48 4.81
N ILE A 102 8.55 -17.40 3.87
CA ILE A 102 8.29 -17.11 2.47
C ILE A 102 6.86 -17.54 2.15
N LEU A 103 6.08 -16.60 1.59
CA LEU A 103 4.71 -16.86 1.19
C LEU A 103 4.65 -16.94 -0.34
N ASP A 104 4.27 -18.11 -0.84
CA ASP A 104 4.07 -18.34 -2.27
C ASP A 104 2.58 -18.42 -2.59
N GLY A 105 2.12 -17.53 -3.46
CA GLY A 105 0.75 -17.53 -3.95
C GLY A 105 -0.32 -17.14 -2.92
N VAL A 106 0.04 -16.53 -1.79
CA VAL A 106 -0.93 -16.02 -0.81
C VAL A 106 -1.49 -14.68 -1.28
N SER A 107 -2.73 -14.69 -1.73
CA SER A 107 -3.42 -13.51 -2.28
C SER A 107 -4.45 -12.89 -1.34
N ASP A 108 -4.92 -13.61 -0.34
CA ASP A 108 -5.89 -13.11 0.64
C ASP A 108 -5.19 -12.33 1.75
N VAL A 109 -5.53 -11.05 1.85
CA VAL A 109 -4.97 -10.11 2.85
C VAL A 109 -5.21 -10.59 4.29
N ARG A 110 -6.34 -11.27 4.56
CA ARG A 110 -6.64 -11.82 5.88
C ARG A 110 -5.70 -12.96 6.26
N ASN A 111 -5.37 -13.82 5.31
CA ASN A 111 -4.39 -14.89 5.52
C ASN A 111 -2.99 -14.32 5.74
N LEU A 112 -2.59 -13.32 4.96
CA LEU A 112 -1.33 -12.62 5.16
C LEU A 112 -1.24 -12.01 6.56
N GLY A 113 -2.30 -11.33 7.01
CA GLY A 113 -2.36 -10.74 8.35
C GLY A 113 -2.29 -11.77 9.48
N ALA A 114 -2.98 -12.91 9.32
CA ALA A 114 -2.95 -14.01 10.29
C ALA A 114 -1.57 -14.65 10.38
N ILE A 115 -0.92 -14.88 9.26
CA ILE A 115 0.45 -15.43 9.21
C ILE A 115 1.45 -14.45 9.84
N ALA A 116 1.35 -13.16 9.52
CA ALA A 116 2.22 -12.12 10.09
C ALA A 116 2.10 -12.06 11.62
N ARG A 117 0.88 -12.14 12.14
CA ARG A 117 0.62 -12.17 13.58
C ARG A 117 1.22 -13.40 14.25
N SER A 118 1.04 -14.57 13.65
CA SER A 118 1.60 -15.83 14.15
C SER A 118 3.13 -15.79 14.15
N LEU A 119 3.73 -15.25 13.10
CA LEU A 119 5.18 -15.08 13.01
C LEU A 119 5.71 -14.12 14.07
N GLU A 120 5.05 -13.00 14.31
CA GLU A 120 5.40 -12.04 15.35
C GLU A 120 5.37 -12.71 16.75
N CYS A 121 4.32 -13.47 17.05
CA CYS A 121 4.19 -14.22 18.29
C CYS A 121 5.28 -15.30 18.45
N ALA A 122 5.72 -15.89 17.36
CA ALA A 122 6.81 -16.90 17.35
C ALA A 122 8.22 -16.28 17.38
N GLY A 123 8.33 -14.94 17.39
CA GLY A 123 9.61 -14.25 17.37
C GLY A 123 10.28 -14.22 16.00
N GLY A 124 9.49 -14.23 14.93
CA GLY A 124 9.99 -14.17 13.57
C GLY A 124 10.58 -12.81 13.18
N HIS A 125 11.39 -12.80 12.13
CA HIS A 125 12.21 -11.65 11.74
C HIS A 125 11.85 -11.05 10.40
N GLY A 126 11.07 -11.73 9.58
CA GLY A 126 10.67 -11.21 8.29
C GLY A 126 9.74 -12.12 7.50
N ILE A 127 9.05 -11.52 6.54
CA ILE A 127 8.17 -12.19 5.59
C ILE A 127 8.59 -11.77 4.18
N ILE A 128 8.74 -12.74 3.31
CA ILE A 128 8.92 -12.55 1.87
C ILE A 128 7.60 -12.91 1.18
N VAL A 129 7.07 -12.00 0.40
CA VAL A 129 5.82 -12.18 -0.35
C VAL A 129 6.07 -12.13 -1.85
#